data_a98eb0b7253f85a43441cac787a15bc2
#
_entry.id   a98eb0b7253f85a43441cac787a15bc2
#
_cell.length_a   1.000
_cell.length_b   1.000
_cell.length_c   1.000
_cell.angle_alpha   90.00
_cell.angle_beta   90.00
_cell.angle_gamma   90.00
#
_symmetry.space_group_name_H-M   'P 1'
#
loop_
_entity.id
_entity.type
_entity.pdbx_description
1 polymer ?
#
loop_
_entity_poly.entity_id
_entity_poly.type
_entity_poly.pdbx_seq_one_letter_code
_entity_poly.pdbx_strand_id
1 'polypeptide(L)'
;MRRHIETLPTIACLLVLGGCVAAPSGEVPASSLEREATAAPVAQAAPPTTEPRDPSRTWIVLLGTGTPGAEPDRFGPATAIVAGGTAYLIDAGPGVVRRAAAGAIVSGLPALRPQNLRMAFFTHLHSDHTIGYPDLILSPWVLGRTAPLQAFGPPGLDAMTTALLEAYREDIRVRVEGPEQLRRDLLAVETREIEPGLIYEDPVMRVEAFAVPHGTWDQAFGFKLTTADRTIVISGDTGPFDGMADIASGADVLIHEAYGAEGLRLRDPGIQRYHGTFHTSAIKVGEIAAEAEVGMVILTHQLHLAGETPDEMVDQVRLSFDGEVV
;
A
#
# COMPACT_ATOMS: atom_id res chain seq x y z
N MET A 1 -8.37 38.47 -53.77
CA MET A 1 -7.69 37.27 -53.33
C MET A 1 -8.63 36.47 -52.42
N ARG A 2 -9.31 35.49 -52.97
CA ARG A 2 -10.24 34.60 -52.25
C ARG A 2 -9.41 33.40 -51.78
N ARG A 3 -9.39 33.12 -50.47
CA ARG A 3 -8.81 31.90 -49.92
C ARG A 3 -9.92 30.83 -49.83
N HIS A 4 -9.66 29.72 -50.48
CA HIS A 4 -10.48 28.50 -50.39
C HIS A 4 -10.35 27.89 -49.00
N ILE A 5 -11.53 27.57 -48.43
CA ILE A 5 -11.64 26.73 -47.21
C ILE A 5 -11.93 25.32 -47.73
N GLU A 6 -11.01 24.41 -47.57
CA GLU A 6 -11.22 22.98 -47.83
C GLU A 6 -11.94 22.34 -46.64
N THR A 7 -13.08 21.76 -46.92
CA THR A 7 -13.89 20.98 -46.00
C THR A 7 -13.35 19.55 -45.95
N LEU A 8 -13.02 19.06 -44.74
CA LEU A 8 -12.68 17.66 -44.48
C LEU A 8 -13.93 16.77 -44.55
N PRO A 9 -13.85 15.53 -45.09
CA PRO A 9 -15.01 14.67 -45.26
C PRO A 9 -15.45 14.01 -43.94
N THR A 10 -16.77 13.98 -43.77
CA THR A 10 -17.49 13.29 -42.70
C THR A 10 -17.23 11.79 -42.77
N ILE A 11 -16.72 11.20 -41.67
CA ILE A 11 -16.61 9.75 -41.54
C ILE A 11 -18.00 9.18 -41.26
N ALA A 12 -18.57 8.49 -42.28
CA ALA A 12 -19.78 7.72 -42.13
C ALA A 12 -19.51 6.41 -41.37
N CYS A 13 -20.18 6.24 -40.24
CA CYS A 13 -20.17 4.99 -39.49
C CYS A 13 -21.06 3.97 -40.20
N LEU A 14 -20.44 2.96 -40.83
CA LEU A 14 -21.16 1.90 -41.54
C LEU A 14 -21.58 0.83 -40.53
N LEU A 15 -22.88 0.76 -40.21
CA LEU A 15 -23.48 -0.35 -39.46
C LEU A 15 -23.62 -1.54 -40.43
N VAL A 16 -22.80 -2.57 -40.27
CA VAL A 16 -22.96 -3.85 -40.94
C VAL A 16 -23.92 -4.71 -40.14
N LEU A 17 -25.15 -4.83 -40.60
CA LEU A 17 -26.09 -5.85 -40.14
C LEU A 17 -25.71 -7.18 -40.82
N GLY A 18 -24.96 -8.02 -40.13
CA GLY A 18 -24.65 -9.38 -40.55
C GLY A 18 -25.83 -10.30 -40.31
N GLY A 19 -26.37 -10.87 -41.39
CA GLY A 19 -27.45 -11.84 -41.33
C GLY A 19 -27.00 -13.15 -40.70
N CYS A 20 -27.91 -13.75 -39.93
CA CYS A 20 -27.77 -15.08 -39.36
C CYS A 20 -27.69 -16.15 -40.47
N VAL A 21 -26.55 -16.79 -40.58
CA VAL A 21 -26.45 -18.10 -41.27
C VAL A 21 -26.40 -19.16 -40.18
N ALA A 22 -27.40 -20.02 -40.14
CA ALA A 22 -27.46 -21.16 -39.24
C ALA A 22 -26.37 -22.17 -39.59
N ALA A 23 -25.51 -22.47 -38.66
CA ALA A 23 -24.57 -23.61 -38.70
C ALA A 23 -25.15 -24.77 -37.85
N PRO A 24 -24.85 -26.02 -38.21
CA PRO A 24 -25.53 -27.19 -37.65
C PRO A 24 -25.15 -27.45 -36.20
N SER A 25 -26.16 -27.89 -35.46
CA SER A 25 -26.08 -28.31 -34.04
C SER A 25 -25.16 -29.51 -33.86
N GLY A 26 -23.96 -29.25 -33.36
CA GLY A 26 -23.13 -30.27 -32.72
C GLY A 26 -23.29 -30.08 -31.21
N GLU A 27 -23.92 -31.05 -30.55
CA GLU A 27 -24.02 -31.09 -29.09
C GLU A 27 -22.59 -31.26 -28.48
N VAL A 28 -22.11 -30.22 -27.82
CA VAL A 28 -20.98 -30.29 -26.90
C VAL A 28 -21.55 -30.65 -25.53
N PRO A 29 -21.08 -31.72 -24.86
CA PRO A 29 -21.61 -32.07 -23.55
C PRO A 29 -21.28 -30.96 -22.54
N ALA A 30 -22.32 -30.42 -21.94
CA ALA A 30 -22.24 -29.51 -20.79
C ALA A 30 -21.83 -30.29 -19.56
N SER A 31 -20.54 -30.43 -19.32
CA SER A 31 -20.03 -30.87 -18.03
C SER A 31 -18.69 -30.22 -17.77
N SER A 32 -18.61 -29.39 -16.73
CA SER A 32 -17.42 -28.81 -16.09
C SER A 32 -17.13 -27.31 -16.27
N LEU A 33 -18.10 -26.44 -16.04
CA LEU A 33 -17.81 -25.02 -15.74
C LEU A 33 -18.84 -24.39 -14.76
N GLU A 34 -19.41 -25.15 -13.86
CA GLU A 34 -20.06 -24.59 -12.67
C GLU A 34 -19.20 -24.91 -11.45
N ARG A 35 -18.04 -24.26 -11.33
CA ARG A 35 -17.53 -23.94 -10.01
C ARG A 35 -18.30 -22.69 -9.60
N GLU A 36 -19.33 -22.86 -8.77
CA GLU A 36 -19.84 -21.80 -7.95
C GLU A 36 -18.62 -21.18 -7.22
N ALA A 37 -18.30 -19.95 -7.59
CA ALA A 37 -17.46 -19.12 -6.76
C ALA A 37 -18.29 -18.84 -5.50
N THR A 38 -18.18 -19.73 -4.50
CA THR A 38 -18.57 -19.39 -3.15
C THR A 38 -17.66 -18.26 -2.74
N ALA A 39 -18.18 -17.03 -2.82
CA ALA A 39 -17.52 -15.87 -2.24
C ALA A 39 -17.20 -16.24 -0.79
N ALA A 40 -15.91 -16.23 -0.44
CA ALA A 40 -15.49 -16.36 0.94
C ALA A 40 -16.27 -15.33 1.77
N PRO A 41 -16.77 -15.68 2.96
CA PRO A 41 -17.50 -14.73 3.78
C PRO A 41 -16.58 -13.52 4.00
N VAL A 42 -17.04 -12.35 3.55
CA VAL A 42 -16.39 -11.08 3.89
C VAL A 42 -16.26 -11.07 5.40
N ALA A 43 -15.02 -11.09 5.88
CA ALA A 43 -14.76 -11.03 7.31
C ALA A 43 -15.48 -9.79 7.85
N GLN A 44 -16.52 -9.99 8.64
CA GLN A 44 -17.24 -8.87 9.23
C GLN A 44 -16.24 -8.10 10.07
N ALA A 45 -16.05 -6.83 9.74
CA ALA A 45 -15.25 -5.93 10.56
C ALA A 45 -15.74 -6.05 12.02
N ALA A 46 -14.81 -6.22 12.94
CA ALA A 46 -15.12 -6.23 14.35
C ALA A 46 -15.98 -4.99 14.69
N PRO A 47 -17.00 -5.12 15.58
CA PRO A 47 -17.82 -3.99 15.95
C PRO A 47 -16.93 -2.85 16.48
N PRO A 48 -17.26 -1.58 16.20
CA PRO A 48 -16.45 -0.46 16.63
C PRO A 48 -16.29 -0.50 18.15
N THR A 49 -15.04 -0.38 18.62
CA THR A 49 -14.77 -0.35 20.06
C THR A 49 -15.18 1.02 20.60
N THR A 50 -16.03 1.02 21.61
CA THR A 50 -16.48 2.25 22.29
C THR A 50 -15.55 2.66 23.43
N GLU A 51 -14.60 1.80 23.81
CA GLU A 51 -13.65 2.12 24.86
C GLU A 51 -12.49 2.97 24.35
N PRO A 52 -12.09 4.02 25.08
CA PRO A 52 -10.90 4.81 24.74
C PRO A 52 -9.66 3.90 24.69
N ARG A 53 -8.91 4.01 23.62
CA ARG A 53 -7.64 3.32 23.50
C ARG A 53 -6.60 3.94 24.42
N ASP A 54 -5.79 3.11 25.05
CA ASP A 54 -4.67 3.58 25.87
C ASP A 54 -3.68 4.38 25.01
N PRO A 55 -3.51 5.69 25.25
CA PRO A 55 -2.64 6.55 24.44
C PRO A 55 -1.14 6.27 24.66
N SER A 56 -0.79 5.52 25.70
CA SER A 56 0.59 5.13 25.99
C SER A 56 1.05 3.93 25.16
N ARG A 57 0.10 3.24 24.50
CA ARG A 57 0.41 2.06 23.68
C ARG A 57 0.58 2.42 22.20
N THR A 58 1.45 1.68 21.56
CA THR A 58 1.60 1.72 20.11
C THR A 58 0.58 0.78 19.45
N TRP A 59 -0.08 1.27 18.40
CA TRP A 59 -1.07 0.53 17.63
C TRP A 59 -0.61 0.41 16.18
N ILE A 60 -0.75 -0.78 15.62
CA ILE A 60 -0.53 -1.06 14.20
C ILE A 60 -1.89 -1.21 13.54
N VAL A 61 -2.14 -0.48 12.47
CA VAL A 61 -3.39 -0.56 11.71
C VAL A 61 -3.05 -0.75 10.23
N LEU A 62 -3.35 -1.94 9.72
CA LEU A 62 -3.20 -2.24 8.29
C LEU A 62 -4.31 -1.54 7.52
N LEU A 63 -3.97 -0.54 6.72
CA LEU A 63 -4.91 0.19 5.88
C LEU A 63 -5.11 -0.48 4.53
N GLY A 64 -4.11 -1.20 4.07
CA GLY A 64 -4.15 -2.01 2.86
C GLY A 64 -2.94 -2.94 2.79
N THR A 65 -3.15 -4.14 2.28
CA THR A 65 -2.16 -5.22 2.16
C THR A 65 -2.09 -5.76 0.73
N GLY A 66 -2.76 -5.08 -0.21
CA GLY A 66 -2.79 -5.47 -1.63
C GLY A 66 -1.49 -5.15 -2.35
N THR A 67 -1.48 -5.43 -3.64
CA THR A 67 -0.39 -5.28 -4.59
C THR A 67 -0.89 -4.45 -5.77
N PRO A 68 -0.15 -4.27 -6.87
CA PRO A 68 -0.68 -3.65 -8.09
C PRO A 68 -1.90 -4.38 -8.67
N GLY A 69 -2.17 -5.61 -8.24
CA GLY A 69 -3.36 -6.38 -8.64
C GLY A 69 -4.66 -5.67 -8.22
N ALA A 70 -5.58 -5.50 -9.17
CA ALA A 70 -6.84 -4.81 -8.91
C ALA A 70 -7.85 -5.74 -8.20
N GLU A 71 -7.55 -6.17 -6.99
CA GLU A 71 -8.42 -6.99 -6.16
C GLU A 71 -9.46 -6.09 -5.47
N PRO A 72 -10.79 -6.32 -5.68
CA PRO A 72 -11.83 -5.41 -5.19
C PRO A 72 -11.85 -5.25 -3.67
N ASP A 73 -11.52 -6.29 -2.94
CA ASP A 73 -11.62 -6.36 -1.48
C ASP A 73 -10.32 -6.00 -0.75
N ARG A 74 -9.24 -5.72 -1.51
CA ARG A 74 -7.91 -5.41 -0.97
C ARG A 74 -7.41 -4.07 -1.48
N PHE A 75 -7.13 -3.17 -0.55
CA PHE A 75 -6.55 -1.86 -0.85
C PHE A 75 -5.02 -1.97 -0.98
N GLY A 76 -4.42 -1.03 -1.70
CA GLY A 76 -2.97 -1.01 -1.91
C GLY A 76 -2.18 -0.81 -0.63
N PRO A 77 -0.86 -1.04 -0.67
CA PRO A 77 -0.01 -1.08 0.51
C PRO A 77 -0.09 0.24 1.30
N ALA A 78 -0.52 0.15 2.54
CA ALA A 78 -0.48 1.26 3.49
C ALA A 78 -0.63 0.74 4.92
N THR A 79 0.28 1.12 5.78
CA THR A 79 0.25 0.78 7.21
C THR A 79 0.31 2.04 8.05
N ALA A 80 -0.49 2.13 9.09
CA ALA A 80 -0.42 3.21 10.07
C ALA A 80 0.14 2.69 11.40
N ILE A 81 1.18 3.31 11.89
CA ILE A 81 1.66 3.16 13.26
C ILE A 81 1.14 4.34 14.06
N VAL A 82 0.33 4.08 15.07
CA VAL A 82 -0.25 5.15 15.92
C VAL A 82 0.38 5.08 17.30
N ALA A 83 1.08 6.14 17.67
CA ALA A 83 1.72 6.29 18.96
C ALA A 83 1.57 7.74 19.45
N GLY A 84 1.39 7.95 20.75
CA GLY A 84 1.25 9.28 21.35
C GLY A 84 0.17 10.16 20.71
N GLY A 85 -0.87 9.55 20.11
CA GLY A 85 -1.95 10.27 19.43
C GLY A 85 -1.61 10.76 18.01
N THR A 86 -0.47 10.38 17.45
CA THR A 86 -0.04 10.69 16.08
C THR A 86 -0.08 9.42 15.22
N ALA A 87 -0.54 9.54 13.96
CA ALA A 87 -0.48 8.49 12.97
C ALA A 87 0.72 8.72 12.04
N TYR A 88 1.62 7.75 11.98
CA TYR A 88 2.77 7.66 11.09
C TYR A 88 2.41 6.66 9.99
N LEU A 89 2.18 7.15 8.77
CA LEU A 89 1.79 6.33 7.65
C LEU A 89 3.04 5.78 6.95
N ILE A 90 3.04 4.50 6.64
CA ILE A 90 4.04 3.86 5.79
C ILE A 90 3.34 3.51 4.50
N ASP A 91 3.78 4.12 3.42
CA ASP A 91 3.19 4.12 2.09
C ASP A 91 1.77 4.69 2.00
N ALA A 92 1.37 5.04 0.80
CA ALA A 92 0.09 5.62 0.48
C ALA A 92 -0.50 4.96 -0.78
N GLY A 93 -0.80 3.69 -0.68
CA GLY A 93 -1.48 2.94 -1.75
C GLY A 93 -2.91 3.42 -1.99
N PRO A 94 -3.56 2.91 -3.07
CA PRO A 94 -4.93 3.30 -3.41
C PRO A 94 -5.88 3.12 -2.25
N GLY A 95 -6.62 4.19 -1.91
CA GLY A 95 -7.63 4.19 -0.86
C GLY A 95 -7.16 4.52 0.55
N VAL A 96 -5.89 4.85 0.76
CA VAL A 96 -5.27 5.11 2.07
C VAL A 96 -6.10 6.04 2.98
N VAL A 97 -6.60 7.17 2.47
CA VAL A 97 -7.38 8.14 3.28
C VAL A 97 -8.72 7.56 3.71
N ARG A 98 -9.42 6.85 2.82
CA ARG A 98 -10.69 6.20 3.16
C ARG A 98 -10.50 5.06 4.16
N ARG A 99 -9.43 4.30 4.01
CA ARG A 99 -9.08 3.22 4.93
C ARG A 99 -8.65 3.74 6.29
N ALA A 100 -7.91 4.85 6.34
CA ALA A 100 -7.60 5.53 7.60
C ALA A 100 -8.88 6.01 8.32
N ALA A 101 -9.81 6.63 7.57
CA ALA A 101 -11.11 7.04 8.12
C ALA A 101 -11.91 5.85 8.69
N ALA A 102 -11.96 4.72 7.97
CA ALA A 102 -12.58 3.48 8.46
C ALA A 102 -11.84 2.94 9.69
N GLY A 103 -10.51 2.92 9.66
CA GLY A 103 -9.65 2.54 10.79
C GLY A 103 -9.92 3.39 12.03
N ALA A 104 -10.11 4.70 11.88
CA ALA A 104 -10.46 5.59 12.99
C ALA A 104 -11.77 5.19 13.68
N ILE A 105 -12.76 4.75 12.90
CA ILE A 105 -14.07 4.32 13.41
C ILE A 105 -13.95 2.97 14.12
N VAL A 106 -13.35 1.98 13.45
CA VAL A 106 -13.26 0.61 13.94
C VAL A 106 -12.34 0.51 15.18
N SER A 107 -11.18 1.17 15.12
CA SER A 107 -10.20 1.08 16.22
C SER A 107 -10.45 2.08 17.35
N GLY A 108 -11.27 3.11 17.13
CA GLY A 108 -11.43 4.21 18.09
C GLY A 108 -10.19 5.11 18.22
N LEU A 109 -9.32 5.14 17.21
CA LEU A 109 -8.08 5.94 17.18
C LEU A 109 -8.30 7.26 16.41
N PRO A 110 -8.48 8.41 17.09
CA PRO A 110 -8.74 9.69 16.42
C PRO A 110 -7.58 10.16 15.51
N ALA A 111 -6.36 9.68 15.77
CA ALA A 111 -5.18 9.97 14.94
C ALA A 111 -5.38 9.60 13.47
N LEU A 112 -6.20 8.58 13.19
CA LEU A 112 -6.51 8.10 11.83
C LEU A 112 -7.61 8.88 11.12
N ARG A 113 -8.24 9.88 11.77
CA ARG A 113 -9.18 10.76 11.07
C ARG A 113 -8.45 11.51 9.96
N PRO A 114 -9.04 11.69 8.77
CA PRO A 114 -8.35 12.29 7.62
C PRO A 114 -7.65 13.61 7.96
N GLN A 115 -8.30 14.52 8.66
CA GLN A 115 -7.70 15.82 9.03
C GLN A 115 -6.49 15.73 9.97
N ASN A 116 -6.22 14.57 10.56
CA ASN A 116 -5.10 14.33 11.46
C ASN A 116 -3.91 13.64 10.78
N LEU A 117 -4.05 13.21 9.52
CA LEU A 117 -2.98 12.56 8.75
C LEU A 117 -1.96 13.63 8.32
N ARG A 118 -0.76 13.57 8.92
CA ARG A 118 0.29 14.59 8.74
C ARG A 118 1.67 14.04 8.46
N MET A 119 1.86 12.73 8.59
CA MET A 119 3.16 12.08 8.48
C MET A 119 3.04 10.91 7.51
N ALA A 120 3.91 10.87 6.51
CA ALA A 120 4.01 9.75 5.57
C ALA A 120 5.47 9.41 5.27
N PHE A 121 5.79 8.12 5.23
CA PHE A 121 7.08 7.56 4.90
C PHE A 121 6.89 6.61 3.72
N PHE A 122 7.59 6.85 2.63
CA PHE A 122 7.50 6.05 1.41
C PHE A 122 8.68 5.11 1.31
N THR A 123 8.39 3.82 1.17
CA THR A 123 9.42 2.78 1.01
C THR A 123 10.11 2.92 -0.34
N HIS A 124 9.36 3.11 -1.40
CA HIS A 124 9.82 3.34 -2.77
C HIS A 124 8.69 4.00 -3.60
N LEU A 125 8.95 4.31 -4.88
CA LEU A 125 8.00 5.10 -5.68
C LEU A 125 7.21 4.28 -6.71
N HIS A 126 7.00 2.96 -6.52
CA HIS A 126 6.04 2.22 -7.32
C HIS A 126 4.63 2.82 -7.17
N SER A 127 3.83 2.69 -8.21
CA SER A 127 2.51 3.32 -8.26
C SER A 127 1.55 2.80 -7.20
N ASP A 128 1.59 1.53 -6.87
CA ASP A 128 0.72 0.94 -5.84
C ASP A 128 1.06 1.43 -4.42
N HIS A 129 2.27 1.91 -4.17
CA HIS A 129 2.68 2.55 -2.91
C HIS A 129 2.42 4.07 -2.89
N THR A 130 2.18 4.70 -4.05
CA THR A 130 2.13 6.16 -4.16
C THR A 130 0.86 6.72 -4.80
N ILE A 131 -0.01 5.91 -5.44
CA ILE A 131 -1.17 6.42 -6.16
C ILE A 131 -2.23 7.05 -5.23
N GLY A 132 -2.24 6.71 -3.96
CA GLY A 132 -3.04 7.37 -2.92
C GLY A 132 -2.40 8.65 -2.36
N TYR A 133 -1.17 8.98 -2.74
CA TYR A 133 -0.47 10.16 -2.24
C TYR A 133 -1.16 11.48 -2.62
N PRO A 134 -1.65 11.71 -3.84
CA PRO A 134 -2.44 12.90 -4.13
C PRO A 134 -3.73 12.98 -3.30
N ASP A 135 -4.40 11.86 -3.02
CA ASP A 135 -5.54 11.83 -2.10
C ASP A 135 -5.12 12.22 -0.66
N LEU A 136 -3.98 11.74 -0.19
CA LEU A 136 -3.40 12.09 1.13
C LEU A 136 -2.98 13.57 1.22
N ILE A 137 -2.55 14.19 0.14
CA ILE A 137 -2.25 15.62 0.08
C ILE A 137 -3.54 16.44 0.16
N LEU A 138 -4.53 16.13 -0.69
CA LEU A 138 -5.68 16.96 -0.96
C LEU A 138 -6.86 16.72 0.00
N SER A 139 -7.29 15.47 0.17
CA SER A 139 -8.50 15.19 0.95
C SER A 139 -8.38 15.60 2.42
N PRO A 140 -7.28 15.33 3.15
CA PRO A 140 -7.09 15.81 4.51
C PRO A 140 -7.07 17.35 4.61
N TRP A 141 -6.49 18.04 3.63
CA TRP A 141 -6.51 19.51 3.54
C TRP A 141 -7.93 20.05 3.41
N VAL A 142 -8.72 19.50 2.49
CA VAL A 142 -10.14 19.85 2.32
C VAL A 142 -10.95 19.57 3.58
N LEU A 143 -10.62 18.52 4.31
CA LEU A 143 -11.29 18.11 5.55
C LEU A 143 -10.77 18.83 6.81
N GLY A 144 -9.93 19.87 6.65
CA GLY A 144 -9.51 20.75 7.73
C GLY A 144 -8.22 20.32 8.44
N ARG A 145 -7.28 19.73 7.72
CA ARG A 145 -5.91 19.49 8.24
C ARG A 145 -5.32 20.83 8.71
N THR A 146 -4.72 20.83 9.90
CA THR A 146 -4.28 22.05 10.59
C THR A 146 -2.77 22.30 10.51
N ALA A 147 -2.00 21.43 9.84
CA ALA A 147 -0.58 21.59 9.59
C ALA A 147 -0.24 21.00 8.20
N PRO A 148 0.87 21.39 7.57
CA PRO A 148 1.39 20.74 6.37
C PRO A 148 1.55 19.23 6.53
N LEU A 149 1.51 18.50 5.42
CA LEU A 149 1.91 17.10 5.38
C LEU A 149 3.44 17.03 5.36
N GLN A 150 4.04 16.22 6.22
CA GLN A 150 5.45 15.86 6.15
C GLN A 150 5.57 14.51 5.43
N ALA A 151 6.38 14.48 4.39
CA ALA A 151 6.55 13.30 3.54
C ALA A 151 8.05 12.97 3.42
N PHE A 152 8.41 11.75 3.81
CA PHE A 152 9.75 11.22 3.77
C PHE A 152 9.80 10.06 2.77
N GLY A 153 10.81 10.00 1.91
CA GLY A 153 10.92 8.90 0.95
C GLY A 153 12.17 8.99 0.07
N PRO A 154 12.32 8.09 -0.88
CA PRO A 154 13.50 8.06 -1.73
C PRO A 154 13.61 9.30 -2.64
N PRO A 155 14.80 9.55 -3.21
CA PRO A 155 14.99 10.53 -4.28
C PRO A 155 13.93 10.40 -5.37
N GLY A 156 13.38 11.53 -5.80
CA GLY A 156 12.25 11.65 -6.73
C GLY A 156 10.93 12.00 -6.03
N LEU A 157 10.83 11.88 -4.69
CA LEU A 157 9.62 12.24 -3.95
C LEU A 157 9.28 13.74 -4.05
N ASP A 158 10.29 14.62 -4.01
CA ASP A 158 10.11 16.07 -4.15
C ASP A 158 9.58 16.43 -5.55
N ALA A 159 10.18 15.85 -6.59
CA ALA A 159 9.73 16.03 -7.96
C ALA A 159 8.30 15.51 -8.18
N MET A 160 7.97 14.33 -7.63
CA MET A 160 6.61 13.76 -7.67
C MET A 160 5.62 14.70 -6.98
N THR A 161 5.93 15.18 -5.79
CA THR A 161 5.07 16.10 -5.02
C THR A 161 4.78 17.38 -5.80
N THR A 162 5.82 18.00 -6.36
CA THR A 162 5.69 19.20 -7.19
C THR A 162 4.80 18.95 -8.40
N ALA A 163 5.00 17.84 -9.11
CA ALA A 163 4.19 17.49 -10.28
C ALA A 163 2.71 17.23 -9.92
N LEU A 164 2.46 16.57 -8.78
CA LEU A 164 1.11 16.33 -8.28
C LEU A 164 0.38 17.63 -7.93
N LEU A 165 1.02 18.55 -7.22
CA LEU A 165 0.43 19.87 -6.90
C LEU A 165 0.15 20.67 -8.16
N GLU A 166 1.01 20.62 -9.17
CA GLU A 166 0.78 21.26 -10.46
C GLU A 166 -0.38 20.59 -11.23
N ALA A 167 -0.48 19.28 -11.21
CA ALA A 167 -1.59 18.56 -11.85
C ALA A 167 -2.97 18.97 -11.29
N TYR A 168 -3.04 19.26 -9.99
CA TYR A 168 -4.27 19.69 -9.31
C TYR A 168 -4.41 21.21 -9.16
N ARG A 169 -3.60 22.03 -9.83
CA ARG A 169 -3.59 23.49 -9.68
C ARG A 169 -4.95 24.13 -9.82
N GLU A 170 -5.81 23.65 -10.73
CA GLU A 170 -7.14 24.24 -10.95
C GLU A 170 -8.09 23.93 -9.78
N ASP A 171 -8.11 22.70 -9.26
CA ASP A 171 -8.87 22.35 -8.06
C ASP A 171 -8.41 23.20 -6.86
N ILE A 172 -7.09 23.29 -6.68
CA ILE A 172 -6.47 24.09 -5.61
C ILE A 172 -6.86 25.56 -5.76
N ARG A 173 -6.78 26.13 -6.94
CA ARG A 173 -7.16 27.53 -7.20
C ARG A 173 -8.62 27.79 -6.84
N VAL A 174 -9.52 26.94 -7.30
CA VAL A 174 -10.96 27.08 -7.04
C VAL A 174 -11.28 27.01 -5.53
N ARG A 175 -10.63 26.13 -4.80
CA ARG A 175 -10.83 25.97 -3.35
C ARG A 175 -10.22 27.11 -2.53
N VAL A 176 -9.10 27.68 -2.97
CA VAL A 176 -8.44 28.79 -2.28
C VAL A 176 -9.13 30.12 -2.58
N GLU A 177 -9.44 30.40 -3.86
CA GLU A 177 -10.00 31.68 -4.31
C GLU A 177 -11.55 31.71 -4.32
N GLY A 178 -12.17 30.53 -4.32
CA GLY A 178 -13.62 30.35 -4.34
C GLY A 178 -14.28 30.46 -2.97
N PRO A 179 -15.56 30.03 -2.85
CA PRO A 179 -16.32 30.15 -1.60
C PRO A 179 -15.78 29.39 -0.40
N GLU A 180 -15.00 28.31 -0.63
CA GLU A 180 -14.42 27.51 0.44
C GLU A 180 -13.28 28.25 1.18
N GLN A 181 -12.55 29.14 0.48
CA GLN A 181 -11.45 29.97 1.02
C GLN A 181 -10.44 29.15 1.85
N LEU A 182 -10.07 27.97 1.33
CA LEU A 182 -9.15 27.09 2.05
C LEU A 182 -7.76 27.72 2.17
N ARG A 183 -7.12 27.48 3.29
CA ARG A 183 -5.78 27.98 3.58
C ARG A 183 -4.74 27.25 2.75
N ARG A 184 -4.09 27.97 1.83
CA ARG A 184 -3.06 27.43 0.92
C ARG A 184 -1.81 26.95 1.67
N ASP A 185 -1.44 27.62 2.78
CA ASP A 185 -0.30 27.23 3.59
C ASP A 185 -0.46 25.82 4.23
N LEU A 186 -1.69 25.40 4.49
CA LEU A 186 -1.99 24.06 5.02
C LEU A 186 -2.00 22.96 3.95
N LEU A 187 -2.02 23.32 2.65
CA LEU A 187 -1.84 22.39 1.55
C LEU A 187 -0.38 21.99 1.37
N ALA A 188 0.55 22.81 1.85
CA ALA A 188 1.98 22.55 1.68
C ALA A 188 2.36 21.13 2.11
N VAL A 189 3.30 20.56 1.38
CA VAL A 189 3.94 19.30 1.72
C VAL A 189 5.42 19.58 1.97
N GLU A 190 5.88 19.21 3.15
CA GLU A 190 7.29 19.28 3.53
C GLU A 190 7.94 17.96 3.17
N THR A 191 8.52 17.89 1.99
CA THR A 191 9.21 16.69 1.50
C THR A 191 10.61 16.60 2.03
N ARG A 192 11.06 15.38 2.32
CA ARG A 192 12.43 15.05 2.66
C ARG A 192 12.84 13.76 1.96
N GLU A 193 13.74 13.88 1.01
CA GLU A 193 14.39 12.72 0.41
C GLU A 193 15.39 12.12 1.40
N ILE A 194 15.34 10.80 1.55
CA ILE A 194 16.04 10.07 2.62
C ILE A 194 17.19 9.21 2.08
N GLU A 195 18.09 8.89 2.99
CA GLU A 195 19.15 7.89 2.84
C GLU A 195 19.08 6.94 4.05
N PRO A 196 19.74 5.76 4.02
CA PRO A 196 19.78 4.88 5.18
C PRO A 196 20.29 5.57 6.44
N GLY A 197 19.69 5.26 7.59
CA GLY A 197 20.00 5.82 8.90
C GLY A 197 18.81 6.49 9.56
N LEU A 198 19.04 7.34 10.54
CA LEU A 198 17.99 8.08 11.23
C LEU A 198 17.40 9.15 10.31
N ILE A 199 16.10 9.02 10.01
CA ILE A 199 15.38 9.93 9.09
C ILE A 199 14.38 10.84 9.82
N TYR A 200 13.86 10.39 10.96
CA TYR A 200 12.89 11.14 11.75
C TYR A 200 13.02 10.79 13.24
N GLU A 201 12.86 11.77 14.11
CA GLU A 201 12.78 11.57 15.55
C GLU A 201 11.93 12.67 16.19
N ASP A 202 11.01 12.26 17.06
CA ASP A 202 10.26 13.12 17.97
C ASP A 202 10.21 12.47 19.38
N PRO A 203 9.56 13.07 20.39
CA PRO A 203 9.49 12.47 21.73
C PRO A 203 8.80 11.09 21.81
N VAL A 204 8.09 10.68 20.75
CA VAL A 204 7.24 9.49 20.73
C VAL A 204 7.79 8.41 19.80
N MET A 205 8.38 8.82 18.66
CA MET A 205 8.74 7.96 17.56
C MET A 205 10.15 8.25 17.06
N ARG A 206 10.93 7.20 16.87
CA ARG A 206 12.19 7.21 16.13
C ARG A 206 12.03 6.33 14.89
N VAL A 207 12.39 6.86 13.71
CA VAL A 207 12.32 6.13 12.44
C VAL A 207 13.71 6.09 11.80
N GLU A 208 14.18 4.89 11.54
CA GLU A 208 15.42 4.62 10.82
C GLU A 208 15.09 3.92 9.52
N ALA A 209 15.64 4.41 8.41
CA ALA A 209 15.54 3.77 7.11
C ALA A 209 16.72 2.83 6.89
N PHE A 210 16.49 1.71 6.23
CA PHE A 210 17.53 0.81 5.73
C PHE A 210 17.26 0.45 4.27
N ALA A 211 18.32 0.33 3.48
CA ALA A 211 18.20 -0.02 2.08
C ALA A 211 17.82 -1.49 1.92
N VAL A 212 16.95 -1.79 0.96
CA VAL A 212 16.54 -3.14 0.58
C VAL A 212 16.71 -3.36 -0.93
N PRO A 213 17.07 -4.58 -1.38
CA PRO A 213 17.11 -4.89 -2.80
C PRO A 213 15.69 -5.06 -3.34
N HIS A 214 15.29 -4.25 -4.31
CA HIS A 214 14.00 -4.39 -4.98
C HIS A 214 14.17 -4.40 -6.49
N GLY A 215 14.66 -5.52 -7.00
CA GLY A 215 14.89 -5.73 -8.42
C GLY A 215 15.82 -4.68 -9.03
N THR A 216 15.27 -3.87 -9.94
CA THR A 216 16.00 -2.80 -10.65
C THR A 216 15.79 -1.41 -10.06
N TRP A 217 15.10 -1.28 -8.93
CA TRP A 217 15.01 -0.01 -8.22
C TRP A 217 16.35 0.34 -7.58
N ASP A 218 16.85 1.53 -7.90
CA ASP A 218 18.13 2.00 -7.35
C ASP A 218 18.02 2.30 -5.85
N GLN A 219 16.81 2.72 -5.39
CA GLN A 219 16.56 3.05 -4.01
C GLN A 219 15.17 2.56 -3.57
N ALA A 220 15.18 1.59 -2.68
CA ALA A 220 14.04 1.10 -1.94
C ALA A 220 14.45 0.93 -0.48
N PHE A 221 13.53 1.20 0.44
CA PHE A 221 13.79 1.23 1.86
C PHE A 221 12.80 0.38 2.64
N GLY A 222 13.30 -0.25 3.70
CA GLY A 222 12.49 -0.65 4.84
C GLY A 222 12.67 0.35 5.98
N PHE A 223 11.84 0.24 7.00
CA PHE A 223 11.86 1.13 8.16
C PHE A 223 11.90 0.37 9.47
N LYS A 224 12.74 0.82 10.40
CA LYS A 224 12.72 0.42 11.80
C LYS A 224 12.15 1.57 12.62
N LEU A 225 10.99 1.32 13.24
CA LEU A 225 10.27 2.28 14.06
C LEU A 225 10.39 1.87 15.54
N THR A 226 10.83 2.80 16.37
CA THR A 226 10.97 2.58 17.80
C THR A 226 10.10 3.57 18.56
N THR A 227 9.27 3.06 19.45
CA THR A 227 8.45 3.81 20.39
C THR A 227 8.82 3.46 21.82
N ALA A 228 8.14 4.02 22.81
CA ALA A 228 8.39 3.72 24.20
C ALA A 228 8.11 2.24 24.57
N ASP A 229 7.21 1.57 23.84
CA ASP A 229 6.75 0.21 24.18
C ASP A 229 6.94 -0.81 23.04
N ARG A 230 7.40 -0.41 21.84
CA ARG A 230 7.55 -1.31 20.67
C ARG A 230 8.72 -0.95 19.78
N THR A 231 9.34 -2.00 19.25
CA THR A 231 10.22 -1.95 18.08
C THR A 231 9.54 -2.70 16.93
N ILE A 232 9.29 -2.00 15.83
CA ILE A 232 8.59 -2.50 14.66
C ILE A 232 9.54 -2.39 13.47
N VAL A 233 9.70 -3.48 12.72
CA VAL A 233 10.45 -3.47 11.46
C VAL A 233 9.47 -3.70 10.31
N ILE A 234 9.53 -2.85 9.29
CA ILE A 234 8.71 -2.92 8.08
C ILE A 234 9.66 -3.10 6.90
N SER A 235 9.50 -4.18 6.16
CA SER A 235 10.42 -4.53 5.07
C SER A 235 10.39 -3.55 3.90
N GLY A 236 9.23 -2.93 3.61
CA GLY A 236 8.95 -2.45 2.26
C GLY A 236 8.93 -3.62 1.28
N ASP A 237 8.94 -3.36 -0.02
CA ASP A 237 9.09 -4.40 -1.03
C ASP A 237 10.56 -4.77 -1.18
N THR A 238 10.88 -6.05 -1.06
CA THR A 238 12.26 -6.50 -1.06
C THR A 238 12.45 -7.92 -1.62
N GLY A 239 13.44 -8.09 -2.48
CA GLY A 239 14.00 -9.42 -2.69
C GLY A 239 14.68 -9.94 -1.43
N PRO A 240 14.94 -11.26 -1.33
CA PRO A 240 15.61 -11.83 -0.17
C PRO A 240 17.07 -11.32 -0.07
N PHE A 241 17.50 -10.95 1.13
CA PHE A 241 18.89 -10.58 1.43
C PHE A 241 19.28 -10.94 2.88
N ASP A 242 20.55 -11.16 3.10
CA ASP A 242 21.03 -11.73 4.36
C ASP A 242 20.95 -10.76 5.56
N GLY A 243 20.83 -9.44 5.32
CA GLY A 243 20.79 -8.44 6.40
C GLY A 243 19.46 -8.27 7.09
N MET A 244 18.35 -8.86 6.58
CA MET A 244 17.02 -8.61 7.15
C MET A 244 16.88 -9.18 8.55
N ALA A 245 17.43 -10.37 8.82
CA ALA A 245 17.38 -10.97 10.14
C ALA A 245 18.14 -10.13 11.18
N ASP A 246 19.31 -9.61 10.83
CA ASP A 246 20.10 -8.72 11.71
C ASP A 246 19.35 -7.43 12.04
N ILE A 247 18.73 -6.80 11.02
CA ILE A 247 17.94 -5.57 11.17
C ILE A 247 16.73 -5.80 12.07
N ALA A 248 16.03 -6.94 11.88
CA ALA A 248 14.83 -7.29 12.63
C ALA A 248 15.15 -7.93 14.01
N SER A 249 16.41 -8.16 14.35
CA SER A 249 16.80 -8.88 15.56
C SER A 249 16.13 -8.31 16.81
N GLY A 250 15.38 -9.16 17.51
CA GLY A 250 14.65 -8.85 18.73
C GLY A 250 13.51 -7.85 18.58
N ALA A 251 13.04 -7.58 17.35
CA ALA A 251 11.89 -6.71 17.15
C ALA A 251 10.61 -7.32 17.71
N ASP A 252 9.75 -6.49 18.29
CA ASP A 252 8.41 -6.95 18.75
C ASP A 252 7.55 -7.41 17.59
N VAL A 253 7.65 -6.71 16.43
CA VAL A 253 6.84 -7.01 15.25
C VAL A 253 7.70 -6.83 13.98
N LEU A 254 7.65 -7.83 13.11
CA LEU A 254 8.14 -7.77 11.74
C LEU A 254 6.92 -7.71 10.80
N ILE A 255 6.75 -6.58 10.12
CA ILE A 255 5.77 -6.42 9.03
C ILE A 255 6.52 -6.65 7.73
N HIS A 256 6.22 -7.74 7.02
CA HIS A 256 6.99 -8.12 5.83
C HIS A 256 6.06 -8.38 4.64
N GLU A 257 6.48 -7.93 3.45
CA GLU A 257 5.84 -8.34 2.21
C GLU A 257 6.07 -9.83 1.95
N ALA A 258 5.21 -10.46 1.18
CA ALA A 258 5.45 -11.84 0.82
C ALA A 258 4.73 -12.28 -0.45
N TYR A 259 5.34 -13.21 -1.18
CA TYR A 259 4.63 -14.03 -2.15
C TYR A 259 4.47 -15.46 -1.67
N GLY A 260 3.40 -16.13 -2.11
CA GLY A 260 3.18 -17.54 -1.90
C GLY A 260 4.17 -18.39 -2.72
N ALA A 261 5.02 -19.16 -2.05
CA ALA A 261 6.10 -19.92 -2.69
C ALA A 261 5.59 -21.03 -3.60
N GLU A 262 4.53 -21.74 -3.18
CA GLU A 262 3.97 -22.83 -3.96
C GLU A 262 3.27 -22.32 -5.22
N GLY A 263 2.54 -21.19 -5.11
CA GLY A 263 1.91 -20.55 -6.25
C GLY A 263 2.91 -20.01 -7.26
N LEU A 264 4.02 -19.44 -6.80
CA LEU A 264 5.08 -18.98 -7.71
C LEU A 264 5.70 -20.16 -8.48
N ARG A 265 5.92 -21.30 -7.84
CA ARG A 265 6.49 -22.49 -8.46
C ARG A 265 5.65 -22.99 -9.64
N LEU A 266 4.36 -22.70 -9.68
CA LEU A 266 3.44 -23.06 -10.76
C LEU A 266 3.42 -22.05 -11.93
N ARG A 267 4.17 -20.96 -11.85
CA ARG A 267 4.22 -19.90 -12.88
C ARG A 267 5.36 -20.16 -13.88
N ASP A 268 5.31 -19.42 -15.00
CA ASP A 268 6.39 -19.46 -15.99
C ASP A 268 7.75 -19.09 -15.41
N PRO A 269 8.87 -19.66 -15.90
CA PRO A 269 10.21 -19.38 -15.39
C PRO A 269 10.58 -17.88 -15.40
N GLY A 270 10.02 -17.10 -16.33
CA GLY A 270 10.21 -15.64 -16.38
C GLY A 270 9.56 -14.94 -15.20
N ILE A 271 8.32 -15.32 -14.87
CA ILE A 271 7.56 -14.82 -13.72
C ILE A 271 8.23 -15.24 -12.42
N GLN A 272 8.71 -16.50 -12.34
CA GLN A 272 9.43 -16.97 -11.16
C GLN A 272 10.71 -16.15 -10.90
N ARG A 273 11.51 -15.88 -11.94
CA ARG A 273 12.72 -15.03 -11.80
C ARG A 273 12.35 -13.60 -11.38
N TYR A 274 11.32 -13.03 -12.00
CA TYR A 274 10.87 -11.67 -11.67
C TYR A 274 10.51 -11.56 -10.19
N HIS A 275 9.52 -12.34 -9.73
CA HIS A 275 9.08 -12.26 -8.33
C HIS A 275 10.16 -12.68 -7.35
N GLY A 276 10.96 -13.70 -7.64
CA GLY A 276 12.07 -14.11 -6.78
C GLY A 276 13.22 -13.09 -6.68
N THR A 277 13.27 -12.09 -7.59
CA THR A 277 14.24 -10.98 -7.52
C THR A 277 13.68 -9.76 -6.81
N PHE A 278 12.37 -9.49 -7.01
CA PHE A 278 11.73 -8.30 -6.49
C PHE A 278 11.10 -8.49 -5.11
N HIS A 279 10.74 -9.72 -4.75
CA HIS A 279 9.96 -10.04 -3.56
C HIS A 279 10.50 -11.24 -2.80
N THR A 280 10.06 -11.41 -1.57
CA THR A 280 10.48 -12.49 -0.66
C THR A 280 9.35 -13.53 -0.52
N SER A 281 9.70 -14.83 -0.50
CA SER A 281 8.69 -15.87 -0.26
C SER A 281 8.24 -15.93 1.20
N ALA A 282 6.98 -16.32 1.44
CA ALA A 282 6.45 -16.53 2.79
C ALA A 282 7.29 -17.55 3.59
N ILE A 283 7.85 -18.57 2.93
CA ILE A 283 8.80 -19.52 3.56
C ILE A 283 10.03 -18.76 4.09
N LYS A 284 10.64 -17.90 3.24
CA LYS A 284 11.83 -17.13 3.63
C LYS A 284 11.54 -16.10 4.73
N VAL A 285 10.34 -15.52 4.73
CA VAL A 285 9.89 -14.66 5.84
C VAL A 285 9.88 -15.42 7.16
N GLY A 286 9.41 -16.68 7.17
CA GLY A 286 9.45 -17.54 8.35
C GLY A 286 10.89 -17.81 8.84
N GLU A 287 11.83 -18.08 7.93
CA GLU A 287 13.23 -18.26 8.27
C GLU A 287 13.84 -16.99 8.89
N ILE A 288 13.58 -15.82 8.27
CA ILE A 288 14.03 -14.51 8.77
C ILE A 288 13.47 -14.26 10.18
N ALA A 289 12.17 -14.50 10.38
CA ALA A 289 11.50 -14.26 11.65
C ALA A 289 12.05 -15.13 12.77
N ALA A 290 12.35 -16.41 12.48
CA ALA A 290 12.94 -17.35 13.43
C ALA A 290 14.39 -16.95 13.78
N GLU A 291 15.21 -16.61 12.78
CA GLU A 291 16.59 -16.19 12.97
C GLU A 291 16.69 -14.88 13.76
N ALA A 292 15.79 -13.92 13.47
CA ALA A 292 15.73 -12.63 14.14
C ALA A 292 15.09 -12.67 15.53
N GLU A 293 14.50 -13.80 15.94
CA GLU A 293 13.77 -13.96 17.21
C GLU A 293 12.68 -12.87 17.40
N VAL A 294 11.92 -12.55 16.34
CA VAL A 294 10.86 -11.54 16.43
C VAL A 294 9.66 -12.04 17.25
N GLY A 295 8.94 -11.12 17.89
CA GLY A 295 7.76 -11.47 18.69
C GLY A 295 6.53 -11.87 17.85
N MET A 296 6.35 -11.25 16.68
CA MET A 296 5.20 -11.46 15.79
C MET A 296 5.59 -11.15 14.34
N VAL A 297 4.97 -11.86 13.40
CA VAL A 297 5.01 -11.54 11.97
C VAL A 297 3.65 -11.05 11.49
N ILE A 298 3.63 -9.96 10.73
CA ILE A 298 2.46 -9.50 9.99
C ILE A 298 2.80 -9.53 8.50
N LEU A 299 2.02 -10.26 7.71
CA LEU A 299 2.17 -10.29 6.26
C LEU A 299 1.43 -9.11 5.62
N THR A 300 2.12 -8.39 4.76
CA THR A 300 1.57 -7.29 3.96
C THR A 300 1.96 -7.48 2.50
N HIS A 301 1.47 -6.63 1.58
CA HIS A 301 1.80 -6.71 0.16
C HIS A 301 1.83 -8.17 -0.34
N GLN A 302 0.73 -8.89 -0.07
CA GLN A 302 0.68 -10.33 -0.27
C GLN A 302 0.38 -10.64 -1.74
N LEU A 303 1.30 -11.32 -2.41
CA LEU A 303 1.13 -11.80 -3.78
C LEU A 303 0.56 -13.23 -3.77
N HIS A 304 -0.74 -13.36 -3.91
CA HIS A 304 -1.48 -14.62 -3.97
C HIS A 304 -1.35 -15.24 -5.38
N LEU A 305 -0.22 -15.85 -5.65
CA LEU A 305 0.08 -16.42 -6.95
C LEU A 305 -0.63 -17.76 -7.14
N ALA A 306 -1.14 -17.99 -8.37
CA ALA A 306 -1.85 -19.22 -8.74
C ALA A 306 -3.02 -19.62 -7.82
N GLY A 307 -3.62 -18.66 -7.13
CA GLY A 307 -4.79 -18.87 -6.28
C GLY A 307 -4.47 -19.32 -4.86
N GLU A 308 -3.22 -19.16 -4.41
CA GLU A 308 -2.89 -19.33 -2.99
C GLU A 308 -3.71 -18.37 -2.12
N THR A 309 -4.07 -18.84 -0.96
CA THR A 309 -4.85 -18.09 0.03
C THR A 309 -3.94 -17.44 1.08
N PRO A 310 -4.42 -16.43 1.81
CA PRO A 310 -3.70 -15.87 2.95
C PRO A 310 -3.32 -16.93 4.00
N ASP A 311 -4.21 -17.87 4.28
CA ASP A 311 -3.96 -18.94 5.26
C ASP A 311 -2.81 -19.86 4.82
N GLU A 312 -2.74 -20.22 3.53
CA GLU A 312 -1.63 -21.01 2.99
C GLU A 312 -0.30 -20.27 3.07
N MET A 313 -0.29 -18.93 2.91
CA MET A 313 0.92 -18.13 3.11
C MET A 313 1.34 -18.09 4.60
N VAL A 314 0.39 -17.96 5.51
CA VAL A 314 0.65 -18.06 6.95
C VAL A 314 1.23 -19.43 7.32
N ASP A 315 0.69 -20.51 6.75
CA ASP A 315 1.23 -21.87 6.97
C ASP A 315 2.67 -22.02 6.44
N GLN A 316 3.03 -21.35 5.35
CA GLN A 316 4.40 -21.32 4.84
C GLN A 316 5.35 -20.60 5.81
N VAL A 317 4.96 -19.48 6.42
CA VAL A 317 5.77 -18.81 7.46
C VAL A 317 5.99 -19.75 8.65
N ARG A 318 4.95 -20.48 9.06
CA ARG A 318 4.97 -21.41 10.20
C ARG A 318 5.83 -22.64 9.99
N LEU A 319 6.36 -22.89 8.80
CA LEU A 319 7.35 -23.96 8.59
C LEU A 319 8.64 -23.75 9.40
N SER A 320 8.97 -22.50 9.73
CA SER A 320 10.20 -22.13 10.44
C SER A 320 9.98 -21.24 11.66
N PHE A 321 8.82 -20.59 11.78
CA PHE A 321 8.52 -19.64 12.85
C PHE A 321 7.32 -20.09 13.68
N ASP A 322 7.54 -20.32 14.99
CA ASP A 322 6.52 -20.79 15.93
C ASP A 322 5.73 -19.64 16.61
N GLY A 323 6.07 -18.38 16.33
CA GLY A 323 5.42 -17.20 16.89
C GLY A 323 4.07 -16.88 16.27
N GLU A 324 3.48 -15.76 16.68
CA GLU A 324 2.21 -15.29 16.14
C GLU A 324 2.41 -14.76 14.70
N VAL A 325 1.55 -15.22 13.78
CA VAL A 325 1.54 -14.79 12.36
C VAL A 325 0.13 -14.34 11.99
N VAL A 326 0.03 -13.14 11.41
CA VAL A 326 -1.21 -12.47 10.99
C VAL A 326 -1.15 -12.11 9.51
#